data_5a14fdf6406f28865f8199c098cc7b8f
#
_entry.id   5a14fdf6406f28865f8199c098cc7b8f
#
_cell.length_a   1.000
_cell.length_b   1.000
_cell.length_c   1.000
_cell.angle_alpha   90.00
_cell.angle_beta   90.00
_cell.angle_gamma   90.00
#
_symmetry.space_group_name_H-M   'P 1'
#
loop_
_entity.id
_entity.type
_entity.pdbx_description
1 polymer ?
#
loop_
_entity_poly.entity_id
_entity_poly.type
_entity_poly.pdbx_seq_one_letter_code
_entity_poly.pdbx_strand_id
1 'polypeptide(L)'
;MALAGCFNKDSGDVMAKVNGYKIQRSEVDKAFTKQTSGSAQKLTAEQEQNLRLQILQQLITIQLYLQKAEKLGVVATDDDIETKLNQAKAPYTKEEFAKRLQDMGTTEEDFKRDIRRQMTIEKLFNKEIASKVTISNSDIQNYYNEHRAQFNVIEPQYHLAHIFVSAQPNAPSGNIPGKAQNDAQAHEKIRTIYNRLQSGEPFAELAAKYSEDQDTARSGGELGPTPESQLKNTDPATRDAITKLKPGQFSDVITITNPVTQKVLAYRIVKLLGREAAGQRDVNDPDVQQFIRTQLRNQREQFLREAYDESLRDNAEVHNYYVDQILKNFAAQK
;
A
#
# COMPACT_ATOMS: atom_id res chain seq x y z
N MET A 1 37.40 48.83 24.20
CA MET A 1 37.44 47.72 23.19
C MET A 1 36.08 47.10 23.15
N ALA A 2 35.31 47.40 22.13
CA ALA A 2 33.97 46.82 21.93
C ALA A 2 34.12 45.53 21.13
N LEU A 3 33.81 44.39 21.74
CA LEU A 3 33.68 43.09 21.05
C LEU A 3 32.36 43.08 20.31
N ALA A 4 32.39 43.39 19.02
CA ALA A 4 31.29 43.20 18.12
C ALA A 4 31.11 41.70 17.92
N GLY A 5 30.15 41.11 18.63
CA GLY A 5 29.67 39.75 18.36
C GLY A 5 28.99 39.73 17.00
N CYS A 6 29.61 39.09 16.02
CA CYS A 6 28.96 38.76 14.76
C CYS A 6 27.79 37.83 15.06
N PHE A 7 26.60 38.37 15.22
CA PHE A 7 25.36 37.63 15.17
C PHE A 7 25.21 37.11 13.75
N ASN A 8 25.42 35.82 13.60
CA ASN A 8 25.26 35.07 12.34
C ASN A 8 23.79 35.16 11.92
N LYS A 9 23.51 35.90 10.85
CA LYS A 9 22.18 36.18 10.31
C LYS A 9 21.47 34.93 9.74
N ASP A 10 22.18 33.78 9.70
CA ASP A 10 21.71 32.49 9.15
C ASP A 10 20.89 31.63 10.14
N SER A 11 20.77 32.04 11.41
CA SER A 11 20.22 31.17 12.46
C SER A 11 18.68 31.05 12.48
N GLY A 12 17.95 31.88 11.70
CA GLY A 12 16.49 31.89 11.66
C GLY A 12 15.90 30.86 10.68
N ASP A 13 16.61 30.51 9.61
CA ASP A 13 16.11 29.67 8.53
C ASP A 13 16.59 28.22 8.61
N VAL A 14 17.63 27.92 9.39
CA VAL A 14 18.13 26.56 9.59
C VAL A 14 17.42 25.93 10.78
N MET A 15 16.68 24.84 10.55
CA MET A 15 15.96 24.13 11.60
C MET A 15 16.79 23.00 12.22
N ALA A 16 17.68 22.37 11.46
CA ALA A 16 18.65 21.40 11.99
C ALA A 16 19.92 21.35 11.13
N LYS A 17 20.99 20.80 11.71
CA LYS A 17 22.26 20.51 11.03
C LYS A 17 22.62 19.04 11.27
N VAL A 18 22.96 18.31 10.20
CA VAL A 18 23.28 16.89 10.23
C VAL A 18 24.62 16.65 9.54
N ASN A 19 25.68 16.36 10.31
CA ASN A 19 27.04 16.20 9.81
C ASN A 19 27.47 17.35 8.86
N GLY A 20 27.11 18.59 9.23
CA GLY A 20 27.38 19.78 8.40
C GLY A 20 26.29 20.18 7.41
N TYR A 21 25.42 19.28 6.97
CA TYR A 21 24.29 19.60 6.10
C TYR A 21 23.21 20.38 6.87
N LYS A 22 22.73 21.47 6.29
CA LYS A 22 21.71 22.34 6.90
C LYS A 22 20.32 21.97 6.36
N ILE A 23 19.40 21.59 7.22
CA ILE A 23 17.97 21.43 6.88
C ILE A 23 17.29 22.78 7.08
N GLN A 24 16.76 23.34 6.00
CA GLN A 24 16.16 24.66 5.98
C GLN A 24 14.69 24.61 6.44
N ARG A 25 14.21 25.74 6.99
CA ARG A 25 12.78 25.93 7.31
C ARG A 25 11.89 25.68 6.10
N SER A 26 12.30 26.16 4.93
CA SER A 26 11.57 25.98 3.67
C SER A 26 11.35 24.51 3.30
N GLU A 27 12.27 23.60 3.63
CA GLU A 27 12.11 22.16 3.41
C GLU A 27 11.04 21.56 4.32
N VAL A 28 11.05 21.97 5.59
CA VAL A 28 10.02 21.56 6.56
C VAL A 28 8.66 22.12 6.18
N ASP A 29 8.57 23.39 5.78
CA ASP A 29 7.33 24.05 5.37
C ASP A 29 6.74 23.41 4.11
N LYS A 30 7.58 23.07 3.13
CA LYS A 30 7.16 22.34 1.91
C LYS A 30 6.58 20.97 2.25
N ALA A 31 7.25 20.22 3.13
CA ALA A 31 6.78 18.91 3.57
C ALA A 31 5.49 19.03 4.40
N PHE A 32 5.39 20.03 5.27
CA PHE A 32 4.19 20.33 6.05
C PHE A 32 3.00 20.65 5.14
N THR A 33 3.18 21.54 4.16
CA THR A 33 2.13 21.89 3.19
C THR A 33 1.67 20.66 2.42
N LYS A 34 2.62 19.82 1.94
CA LYS A 34 2.30 18.58 1.21
C LYS A 34 1.49 17.59 2.08
N GLN A 35 1.79 17.50 3.36
CA GLN A 35 1.12 16.56 4.27
C GLN A 35 -0.25 17.08 4.73
N THR A 36 -0.46 18.39 4.78
CA THR A 36 -1.72 19.03 5.20
C THR A 36 -2.64 19.39 4.03
N SER A 37 -2.11 19.37 2.80
CA SER A 37 -2.93 19.60 1.58
C SER A 37 -4.02 18.55 1.46
N GLY A 38 -5.28 19.00 1.38
CA GLY A 38 -6.47 18.12 1.32
C GLY A 38 -7.13 17.82 2.67
N SER A 39 -6.56 18.27 3.78
CA SER A 39 -7.22 18.18 5.09
C SER A 39 -8.22 19.33 5.26
N ALA A 40 -9.50 19.00 5.47
CA ALA A 40 -10.54 19.98 5.75
C ALA A 40 -10.44 20.57 7.18
N GLN A 41 -9.63 19.97 8.05
CA GLN A 41 -9.53 20.34 9.45
C GLN A 41 -8.32 21.25 9.69
N LYS A 42 -8.55 22.43 10.26
CA LYS A 42 -7.52 23.37 10.64
C LYS A 42 -6.79 22.86 11.89
N LEU A 43 -5.48 22.71 11.82
CA LEU A 43 -4.67 22.29 12.96
C LEU A 43 -4.59 23.43 14.00
N THR A 44 -4.49 23.07 15.28
CA THR A 44 -4.12 24.02 16.35
C THR A 44 -2.63 24.38 16.25
N ALA A 45 -2.22 25.47 16.87
CA ALA A 45 -0.80 25.88 16.89
C ALA A 45 0.11 24.77 17.49
N GLU A 46 -0.35 24.07 18.50
CA GLU A 46 0.38 22.95 19.12
C GLU A 46 0.48 21.75 18.17
N GLN A 47 -0.61 21.42 17.48
CA GLN A 47 -0.61 20.34 16.46
C GLN A 47 0.32 20.68 15.29
N GLU A 48 0.32 21.92 14.81
CA GLU A 48 1.26 22.36 13.77
C GLU A 48 2.71 22.25 14.24
N GLN A 49 3.00 22.67 15.47
CA GLN A 49 4.34 22.58 16.04
C GLN A 49 4.83 21.14 16.16
N ASN A 50 3.97 20.23 16.65
CA ASN A 50 4.26 18.82 16.77
C ASN A 50 4.49 18.17 15.40
N LEU A 51 3.65 18.48 14.41
CA LEU A 51 3.79 17.96 13.06
C LEU A 51 5.10 18.44 12.40
N ARG A 52 5.46 19.72 12.55
CA ARG A 52 6.73 20.26 12.06
C ARG A 52 7.93 19.58 12.71
N LEU A 53 7.86 19.28 14.01
CA LEU A 53 8.90 18.54 14.71
C LEU A 53 9.05 17.11 14.18
N GLN A 54 7.95 16.42 13.94
CA GLN A 54 7.97 15.07 13.34
C GLN A 54 8.55 15.08 11.92
N ILE A 55 8.15 16.06 11.10
CA ILE A 55 8.70 16.25 9.74
C ILE A 55 10.20 16.50 9.80
N LEU A 56 10.65 17.37 10.70
CA LEU A 56 12.08 17.66 10.87
C LEU A 56 12.87 16.41 11.26
N GLN A 57 12.35 15.60 12.18
CA GLN A 57 12.96 14.33 12.57
C GLN A 57 13.06 13.35 11.40
N GLN A 58 12.03 13.28 10.55
CA GLN A 58 12.07 12.49 9.32
C GLN A 58 13.12 12.98 8.34
N LEU A 59 13.22 14.30 8.14
CA LEU A 59 14.21 14.89 7.25
C LEU A 59 15.64 14.65 7.76
N ILE A 60 15.88 14.71 9.08
CA ILE A 60 17.17 14.37 9.70
C ILE A 60 17.53 12.92 9.38
N THR A 61 16.59 11.97 9.59
CA THR A 61 16.80 10.55 9.32
C THR A 61 17.06 10.29 7.83
N ILE A 62 16.28 10.90 6.93
CA ILE A 62 16.50 10.82 5.48
C ILE A 62 17.91 11.31 5.11
N GLN A 63 18.34 12.43 5.70
CA GLN A 63 19.67 12.99 5.42
C GLN A 63 20.80 12.04 5.88
N LEU A 64 20.62 11.36 7.01
CA LEU A 64 21.57 10.33 7.46
C LEU A 64 21.66 9.16 6.48
N TYR A 65 20.52 8.69 5.95
CA TYR A 65 20.50 7.63 4.93
C TYR A 65 21.21 8.05 3.66
N LEU A 66 20.94 9.25 3.15
CA LEU A 66 21.58 9.77 1.93
C LEU A 66 23.09 9.85 2.08
N GLN A 67 23.56 10.44 3.18
CA GLN A 67 25.00 10.53 3.47
C GLN A 67 25.66 9.14 3.61
N LYS A 68 24.95 8.19 4.20
CA LYS A 68 25.45 6.81 4.31
C LYS A 68 25.48 6.11 2.95
N ALA A 69 24.45 6.32 2.13
CA ALA A 69 24.39 5.79 0.76
C ALA A 69 25.53 6.34 -0.10
N GLU A 70 25.82 7.63 -0.01
CA GLU A 70 26.95 8.27 -0.69
C GLU A 70 28.29 7.64 -0.26
N LYS A 71 28.51 7.49 1.05
CA LYS A 71 29.74 6.85 1.59
C LYS A 71 29.91 5.42 1.12
N LEU A 72 28.81 4.71 0.85
CA LEU A 72 28.82 3.31 0.38
C LEU A 72 28.77 3.17 -1.15
N GLY A 73 28.64 4.28 -1.89
CA GLY A 73 28.55 4.30 -3.35
C GLY A 73 27.28 3.64 -3.89
N VAL A 74 26.14 3.73 -3.16
CA VAL A 74 24.85 3.12 -3.55
C VAL A 74 23.78 4.17 -3.91
N VAL A 75 24.19 5.29 -4.44
CA VAL A 75 23.27 6.33 -4.92
C VAL A 75 22.54 5.86 -6.18
N ALA A 76 21.27 6.25 -6.33
CA ALA A 76 20.51 5.98 -7.55
C ALA A 76 21.12 6.72 -8.76
N THR A 77 21.27 6.00 -9.87
CA THR A 77 21.80 6.54 -11.11
C THR A 77 20.71 7.31 -11.88
N ASP A 78 21.11 8.12 -12.88
CA ASP A 78 20.15 8.84 -13.71
C ASP A 78 19.28 7.86 -14.51
N ASP A 79 19.83 6.74 -14.96
CA ASP A 79 19.09 5.69 -15.68
C ASP A 79 18.02 5.04 -14.77
N ASP A 80 18.34 4.80 -13.50
CA ASP A 80 17.35 4.30 -12.51
C ASP A 80 16.16 5.27 -12.42
N ILE A 81 16.47 6.58 -12.34
CA ILE A 81 15.48 7.64 -12.16
C ILE A 81 14.60 7.78 -13.39
N GLU A 82 15.20 7.82 -14.59
CA GLU A 82 14.46 7.92 -15.84
C GLU A 82 13.56 6.68 -16.06
N THR A 83 14.05 5.49 -15.74
CA THR A 83 13.26 4.25 -15.79
C THR A 83 12.02 4.36 -14.88
N LYS A 84 12.20 4.79 -13.62
CA LYS A 84 11.11 4.93 -12.66
C LYS A 84 10.13 6.03 -13.06
N LEU A 85 10.64 7.15 -13.58
CA LEU A 85 9.82 8.24 -14.10
C LEU A 85 8.95 7.79 -15.28
N ASN A 86 9.55 7.06 -16.24
CA ASN A 86 8.83 6.54 -17.39
C ASN A 86 7.75 5.53 -16.99
N GLN A 87 8.01 4.67 -15.99
CA GLN A 87 6.99 3.81 -15.40
C GLN A 87 5.84 4.60 -14.78
N ALA A 88 6.14 5.70 -14.07
CA ALA A 88 5.13 6.56 -13.47
C ALA A 88 4.30 7.32 -14.52
N LYS A 89 4.90 7.66 -15.67
CA LYS A 89 4.24 8.34 -16.78
C LYS A 89 3.40 7.40 -17.66
N ALA A 90 3.76 6.12 -17.75
CA ALA A 90 3.18 5.16 -18.69
C ALA A 90 1.64 5.08 -18.71
N PRO A 91 0.91 5.20 -17.57
CA PRO A 91 -0.55 5.14 -17.55
C PRO A 91 -1.24 6.44 -18.02
N TYR A 92 -0.49 7.52 -18.29
CA TYR A 92 -1.03 8.88 -18.51
C TYR A 92 -0.57 9.49 -19.83
N THR A 93 -1.39 10.38 -20.39
CA THR A 93 -0.90 11.33 -21.40
C THR A 93 0.00 12.37 -20.75
N LYS A 94 0.70 13.17 -21.56
CA LYS A 94 1.55 14.27 -21.06
C LYS A 94 0.75 15.27 -20.23
N GLU A 95 -0.43 15.62 -20.70
CA GLU A 95 -1.33 16.60 -20.10
C GLU A 95 -1.89 16.08 -18.77
N GLU A 96 -2.31 14.83 -18.74
CA GLU A 96 -2.81 14.18 -17.51
C GLU A 96 -1.71 14.07 -16.45
N PHE A 97 -0.50 13.70 -16.84
CA PHE A 97 0.63 13.62 -15.91
C PHE A 97 1.00 15.01 -15.37
N ALA A 98 1.06 16.04 -16.22
CA ALA A 98 1.34 17.42 -15.79
C ALA A 98 0.27 17.93 -14.81
N LYS A 99 -1.02 17.68 -15.12
CA LYS A 99 -2.14 18.01 -14.22
C LYS A 99 -2.02 17.30 -12.87
N ARG A 100 -1.69 16.01 -12.89
CA ARG A 100 -1.48 15.22 -11.66
C ARG A 100 -0.37 15.80 -10.79
N LEU A 101 0.75 16.20 -11.35
CA LEU A 101 1.84 16.86 -10.63
C LEU A 101 1.38 18.19 -10.02
N GLN A 102 0.61 18.98 -10.78
CA GLN A 102 0.02 20.23 -10.31
C GLN A 102 -0.95 20.00 -9.14
N ASP A 103 -1.84 19.01 -9.25
CA ASP A 103 -2.79 18.63 -8.19
C ASP A 103 -2.06 18.15 -6.91
N MET A 104 -0.86 17.55 -7.07
CA MET A 104 0.04 17.17 -5.97
C MET A 104 0.90 18.33 -5.45
N GLY A 105 0.80 19.54 -6.02
CA GLY A 105 1.62 20.69 -5.65
C GLY A 105 3.12 20.47 -5.87
N THR A 106 3.51 19.69 -6.90
CA THR A 106 4.91 19.36 -7.18
C THR A 106 5.28 19.64 -8.64
N THR A 107 6.55 19.86 -8.92
CA THR A 107 7.09 19.95 -10.28
C THR A 107 7.68 18.60 -10.72
N GLU A 108 7.91 18.41 -12.03
CA GLU A 108 8.60 17.21 -12.51
C GLU A 108 10.02 17.09 -11.95
N GLU A 109 10.72 18.21 -11.79
CA GLU A 109 12.05 18.27 -11.16
C GLU A 109 12.01 17.84 -9.70
N ASP A 110 11.04 18.32 -8.92
CA ASP A 110 10.84 17.89 -7.55
C ASP A 110 10.49 16.38 -7.48
N PHE A 111 9.66 15.92 -8.39
CA PHE A 111 9.27 14.51 -8.48
C PHE A 111 10.49 13.63 -8.80
N LYS A 112 11.36 14.04 -9.73
CA LYS A 112 12.63 13.35 -10.01
C LYS A 112 13.55 13.32 -8.78
N ARG A 113 13.64 14.41 -8.02
CA ARG A 113 14.44 14.44 -6.77
C ARG A 113 13.87 13.50 -5.72
N ASP A 114 12.54 13.42 -5.61
CA ASP A 114 11.87 12.48 -4.71
C ASP A 114 12.15 11.03 -5.11
N ILE A 115 12.08 10.70 -6.42
CA ILE A 115 12.46 9.38 -6.97
C ILE A 115 13.91 9.06 -6.62
N ARG A 116 14.86 9.96 -6.88
CA ARG A 116 16.28 9.77 -6.57
C ARG A 116 16.49 9.42 -5.11
N ARG A 117 15.89 10.22 -4.23
CA ARG A 117 15.96 10.03 -2.78
C ARG A 117 15.42 8.67 -2.36
N GLN A 118 14.22 8.32 -2.82
CA GLN A 118 13.57 7.05 -2.50
C GLN A 118 14.40 5.85 -2.98
N MET A 119 14.86 5.86 -4.23
CA MET A 119 15.65 4.76 -4.79
C MET A 119 17.02 4.63 -4.14
N THR A 120 17.65 5.76 -3.75
CA THR A 120 18.92 5.76 -3.02
C THR A 120 18.74 5.09 -1.66
N ILE A 121 17.68 5.42 -0.92
CA ILE A 121 17.38 4.79 0.37
C ILE A 121 17.05 3.31 0.20
N GLU A 122 16.31 2.95 -0.83
CA GLU A 122 16.00 1.55 -1.15
C GLU A 122 17.29 0.75 -1.44
N LYS A 123 18.20 1.28 -2.26
CA LYS A 123 19.50 0.65 -2.52
C LYS A 123 20.34 0.50 -1.25
N LEU A 124 20.31 1.51 -0.36
CA LEU A 124 21.00 1.44 0.93
C LEU A 124 20.44 0.30 1.79
N PHE A 125 19.12 0.23 1.95
CA PHE A 125 18.49 -0.83 2.75
C PHE A 125 18.66 -2.21 2.14
N ASN A 126 18.61 -2.33 0.83
CA ASN A 126 18.89 -3.60 0.15
C ASN A 126 20.32 -4.07 0.47
N LYS A 127 21.32 -3.17 0.43
CA LYS A 127 22.71 -3.51 0.71
C LYS A 127 22.97 -3.78 2.20
N GLU A 128 22.47 -2.93 3.08
CA GLU A 128 22.82 -2.98 4.51
C GLU A 128 21.92 -3.87 5.34
N ILE A 129 20.70 -4.16 4.87
CA ILE A 129 19.71 -4.91 5.63
C ILE A 129 19.22 -6.14 4.85
N ALA A 130 18.48 -5.96 3.76
CA ALA A 130 17.78 -7.05 3.10
C ALA A 130 18.71 -8.17 2.61
N SER A 131 19.89 -7.82 2.09
CA SER A 131 20.91 -8.80 1.65
C SER A 131 21.51 -9.63 2.79
N LYS A 132 21.41 -9.15 4.03
CA LYS A 132 21.96 -9.81 5.22
C LYS A 132 20.92 -10.67 5.94
N VAL A 133 19.63 -10.53 5.61
CA VAL A 133 18.54 -11.29 6.21
C VAL A 133 18.44 -12.66 5.55
N THR A 134 18.76 -13.70 6.30
CA THR A 134 18.61 -15.10 5.89
C THR A 134 17.57 -15.79 6.78
N ILE A 135 16.70 -16.60 6.20
CA ILE A 135 15.71 -17.41 6.92
C ILE A 135 16.04 -18.88 6.67
N SER A 136 16.46 -19.56 7.72
CA SER A 136 16.78 -20.99 7.67
C SER A 136 15.52 -21.87 7.78
N ASN A 137 15.64 -23.13 7.44
CA ASN A 137 14.56 -24.10 7.64
C ASN A 137 14.25 -24.30 9.14
N SER A 138 15.25 -24.16 10.00
CA SER A 138 15.04 -24.20 11.46
C SER A 138 14.19 -23.03 11.94
N ASP A 139 14.41 -21.82 11.40
CA ASP A 139 13.57 -20.65 11.74
C ASP A 139 12.11 -20.91 11.35
N ILE A 140 11.88 -21.49 10.17
CA ILE A 140 10.52 -21.84 9.69
C ILE A 140 9.87 -22.84 10.60
N GLN A 141 10.61 -23.90 10.99
CA GLN A 141 10.09 -24.95 11.85
C GLN A 141 9.74 -24.42 13.24
N ASN A 142 10.60 -23.56 13.80
CA ASN A 142 10.37 -22.93 15.11
C ASN A 142 9.12 -22.03 15.07
N TYR A 143 9.03 -21.15 14.06
CA TYR A 143 7.86 -20.28 13.89
C TYR A 143 6.58 -21.10 13.74
N TYR A 144 6.59 -22.16 12.91
CA TYR A 144 5.45 -23.03 12.74
C TYR A 144 5.01 -23.68 14.05
N ASN A 145 5.95 -24.19 14.85
CA ASN A 145 5.65 -24.84 16.13
C ASN A 145 5.06 -23.86 17.16
N GLU A 146 5.60 -22.65 17.22
CA GLU A 146 5.14 -21.58 18.11
C GLU A 146 3.76 -21.03 17.70
N HIS A 147 3.45 -21.06 16.40
CA HIS A 147 2.22 -20.50 15.83
C HIS A 147 1.30 -21.56 15.22
N ARG A 148 1.41 -22.81 15.65
CA ARG A 148 0.72 -23.95 15.05
C ARG A 148 -0.78 -23.75 14.88
N ALA A 149 -1.42 -23.06 15.82
CA ALA A 149 -2.84 -22.76 15.75
C ALA A 149 -3.25 -21.90 14.55
N GLN A 150 -2.35 -21.04 14.06
CA GLN A 150 -2.59 -20.18 12.89
C GLN A 150 -2.67 -20.99 11.57
N PHE A 151 -2.09 -22.19 11.57
CA PHE A 151 -2.05 -23.10 10.43
C PHE A 151 -3.09 -24.21 10.54
N ASN A 152 -4.06 -24.07 11.46
CA ASN A 152 -5.17 -25.00 11.58
C ASN A 152 -6.41 -24.43 10.93
N VAL A 153 -6.81 -25.01 9.80
CA VAL A 153 -8.04 -24.66 9.08
C VAL A 153 -9.20 -25.35 9.79
N ILE A 154 -10.00 -24.58 10.53
CA ILE A 154 -11.06 -25.11 11.40
C ILE A 154 -12.16 -25.81 10.59
N GLU A 155 -12.49 -25.29 9.41
CA GLU A 155 -13.51 -25.81 8.50
C GLU A 155 -13.06 -25.68 7.04
N PRO A 156 -13.60 -26.47 6.10
CA PRO A 156 -13.24 -26.34 4.68
C PRO A 156 -13.44 -24.92 4.18
N GLN A 157 -12.50 -24.46 3.35
CA GLN A 157 -12.54 -23.13 2.76
C GLN A 157 -12.57 -23.22 1.24
N TYR A 158 -13.26 -22.27 0.63
CA TYR A 158 -13.39 -22.12 -0.81
C TYR A 158 -12.68 -20.84 -1.23
N HIS A 159 -11.71 -20.93 -2.12
CA HIS A 159 -11.09 -19.78 -2.74
C HIS A 159 -11.91 -19.44 -3.98
N LEU A 160 -12.56 -18.30 -3.94
CA LEU A 160 -13.55 -17.88 -4.93
C LEU A 160 -13.14 -16.56 -5.58
N ALA A 161 -13.52 -16.41 -6.85
CA ALA A 161 -13.57 -15.12 -7.51
C ALA A 161 -14.95 -14.91 -8.11
N HIS A 162 -15.39 -13.64 -8.26
CA HIS A 162 -16.65 -13.36 -8.89
C HIS A 162 -16.59 -12.17 -9.87
N ILE A 163 -17.54 -12.16 -10.80
CA ILE A 163 -17.91 -10.99 -11.58
C ILE A 163 -19.34 -10.66 -11.21
N PHE A 164 -19.56 -9.43 -10.76
CA PHE A 164 -20.84 -8.97 -10.25
C PHE A 164 -21.35 -7.81 -11.09
N VAL A 165 -22.65 -7.84 -11.47
CA VAL A 165 -23.33 -6.78 -12.19
C VAL A 165 -24.67 -6.50 -11.51
N SER A 166 -24.87 -5.27 -11.02
CA SER A 166 -26.08 -4.86 -10.33
C SER A 166 -27.21 -4.58 -11.31
N ALA A 167 -28.40 -5.08 -11.01
CA ALA A 167 -29.64 -4.74 -11.74
C ALA A 167 -30.32 -3.46 -11.21
N GLN A 168 -29.73 -2.83 -10.17
CA GLN A 168 -30.30 -1.65 -9.53
C GLN A 168 -29.54 -0.37 -9.91
N PRO A 169 -30.22 0.68 -10.40
CA PRO A 169 -29.57 1.92 -10.84
C PRO A 169 -28.85 2.67 -9.71
N ASN A 170 -29.37 2.56 -8.49
CA ASN A 170 -28.87 3.30 -7.31
C ASN A 170 -27.99 2.46 -6.38
N ALA A 171 -27.48 1.31 -6.84
CA ALA A 171 -26.53 0.55 -6.03
C ALA A 171 -25.29 1.41 -5.71
N PRO A 172 -24.74 1.35 -4.48
CA PRO A 172 -23.62 2.17 -4.03
C PRO A 172 -22.28 1.71 -4.63
N SER A 173 -22.22 1.55 -5.92
CA SER A 173 -21.05 1.06 -6.66
C SER A 173 -20.28 2.17 -7.38
N GLY A 174 -20.31 3.41 -6.87
CA GLY A 174 -19.54 4.52 -7.43
C GLY A 174 -19.83 4.83 -8.90
N ASN A 175 -19.04 5.73 -9.50
CA ASN A 175 -19.13 6.11 -10.90
C ASN A 175 -18.31 5.15 -11.77
N ILE A 176 -18.85 3.95 -12.06
CA ILE A 176 -18.18 2.96 -12.90
C ILE A 176 -18.57 3.22 -14.37
N PRO A 177 -17.60 3.44 -15.27
CA PRO A 177 -17.89 3.50 -16.69
C PRO A 177 -18.58 2.22 -17.18
N GLY A 178 -19.72 2.35 -17.88
CA GLY A 178 -20.47 1.19 -18.37
C GLY A 178 -21.26 0.43 -17.31
N LYS A 179 -21.57 1.04 -16.16
CA LYS A 179 -22.48 0.49 -15.15
C LYS A 179 -23.88 0.29 -15.76
N ALA A 180 -24.48 -0.87 -15.50
CA ALA A 180 -25.85 -1.16 -15.91
C ALA A 180 -26.85 -0.26 -15.13
N GLN A 181 -27.85 0.26 -15.83
CA GLN A 181 -28.83 1.20 -15.26
C GLN A 181 -30.18 0.53 -14.94
N ASN A 182 -30.37 -0.70 -15.38
CA ASN A 182 -31.57 -1.48 -15.16
C ASN A 182 -31.31 -2.98 -15.38
N ASP A 183 -32.30 -3.81 -15.08
CA ASP A 183 -32.24 -5.26 -15.17
C ASP A 183 -31.85 -5.75 -16.58
N ALA A 184 -32.47 -5.19 -17.63
CA ALA A 184 -32.19 -5.61 -19.01
C ALA A 184 -30.73 -5.37 -19.40
N GLN A 185 -30.17 -4.19 -19.06
CA GLN A 185 -28.77 -3.86 -19.32
C GLN A 185 -27.82 -4.74 -18.48
N ALA A 186 -28.18 -5.01 -17.22
CA ALA A 186 -27.39 -5.87 -16.36
C ALA A 186 -27.32 -7.30 -16.90
N HIS A 187 -28.45 -7.82 -17.35
CA HIS A 187 -28.54 -9.14 -17.97
C HIS A 187 -27.74 -9.24 -19.28
N GLU A 188 -27.84 -8.25 -20.14
CA GLU A 188 -27.09 -8.20 -21.39
C GLU A 188 -25.57 -8.13 -21.12
N LYS A 189 -25.16 -7.26 -20.18
CA LYS A 189 -23.76 -7.10 -19.78
C LYS A 189 -23.17 -8.39 -19.24
N ILE A 190 -23.83 -9.03 -18.26
CA ILE A 190 -23.30 -10.27 -17.66
C ILE A 190 -23.27 -11.42 -18.67
N ARG A 191 -24.23 -11.49 -19.59
CA ARG A 191 -24.28 -12.48 -20.65
C ARG A 191 -23.15 -12.28 -21.66
N THR A 192 -22.84 -11.04 -22.01
CA THR A 192 -21.67 -10.72 -22.85
C THR A 192 -20.37 -11.16 -22.19
N ILE A 193 -20.23 -10.90 -20.90
CA ILE A 193 -19.04 -11.35 -20.11
C ILE A 193 -18.96 -12.89 -20.09
N TYR A 194 -20.08 -13.56 -19.86
CA TYR A 194 -20.14 -15.00 -19.87
C TYR A 194 -19.69 -15.61 -21.20
N ASN A 195 -20.16 -15.08 -22.32
CA ASN A 195 -19.75 -15.54 -23.66
C ASN A 195 -18.23 -15.35 -23.90
N ARG A 196 -17.67 -14.27 -23.40
CA ARG A 196 -16.22 -14.01 -23.49
C ARG A 196 -15.41 -14.98 -22.63
N LEU A 197 -15.91 -15.33 -21.43
CA LEU A 197 -15.33 -16.39 -20.60
C LEU A 197 -15.35 -17.75 -21.31
N GLN A 198 -16.46 -18.08 -21.97
CA GLN A 198 -16.60 -19.31 -22.77
C GLN A 198 -15.63 -19.31 -23.98
N SER A 199 -15.28 -18.14 -24.51
CA SER A 199 -14.29 -17.98 -25.57
C SER A 199 -12.84 -18.06 -25.07
N GLY A 200 -12.62 -18.25 -23.75
CA GLY A 200 -11.31 -18.43 -23.15
C GLY A 200 -10.63 -17.15 -22.66
N GLU A 201 -11.33 -16.01 -22.63
CA GLU A 201 -10.75 -14.80 -22.07
C GLU A 201 -10.50 -14.96 -20.54
N PRO A 202 -9.39 -14.41 -20.00
CA PRO A 202 -9.05 -14.56 -18.60
C PRO A 202 -10.09 -13.96 -17.66
N PHE A 203 -10.55 -14.75 -16.68
CA PHE A 203 -11.56 -14.34 -15.71
C PHE A 203 -11.16 -13.08 -14.96
N ALA A 204 -9.92 -12.99 -14.49
CA ALA A 204 -9.41 -11.87 -13.73
C ALA A 204 -9.42 -10.54 -14.53
N GLU A 205 -9.09 -10.58 -15.83
CA GLU A 205 -9.13 -9.42 -16.71
C GLU A 205 -10.56 -8.92 -16.92
N LEU A 206 -11.50 -9.85 -17.13
CA LEU A 206 -12.92 -9.52 -17.27
C LEU A 206 -13.50 -8.99 -15.97
N ALA A 207 -13.11 -9.54 -14.82
CA ALA A 207 -13.49 -9.03 -13.50
C ALA A 207 -12.98 -7.60 -13.29
N ALA A 208 -11.69 -7.36 -13.55
CA ALA A 208 -11.08 -6.04 -13.39
C ALA A 208 -11.73 -4.96 -14.28
N LYS A 209 -12.18 -5.34 -15.47
CA LYS A 209 -12.72 -4.41 -16.47
C LYS A 209 -14.22 -4.20 -16.35
N TYR A 210 -14.98 -5.19 -15.93
CA TYR A 210 -16.44 -5.18 -16.06
C TYR A 210 -17.23 -5.44 -14.78
N SER A 211 -16.59 -5.99 -13.73
CA SER A 211 -17.26 -6.19 -12.44
C SER A 211 -17.65 -4.87 -11.82
N GLU A 212 -18.86 -4.81 -11.28
CA GLU A 212 -19.38 -3.65 -10.56
C GLU A 212 -19.13 -3.72 -9.06
N ASP A 213 -18.49 -4.80 -8.59
CA ASP A 213 -17.93 -4.89 -7.25
C ASP A 213 -16.49 -4.33 -7.26
N GLN A 214 -16.35 -3.08 -6.82
CA GLN A 214 -15.06 -2.37 -6.84
C GLN A 214 -14.05 -2.92 -5.84
N ASP A 215 -14.52 -3.53 -4.77
CA ASP A 215 -13.66 -4.05 -3.70
C ASP A 215 -12.82 -5.23 -4.19
N THR A 216 -13.41 -6.04 -5.09
CA THR A 216 -12.76 -7.24 -5.62
C THR A 216 -12.31 -7.10 -7.07
N ALA A 217 -12.91 -6.22 -7.86
CA ALA A 217 -12.62 -6.08 -9.29
C ALA A 217 -11.12 -5.92 -9.58
N ARG A 218 -10.43 -5.05 -8.83
CA ARG A 218 -8.99 -4.76 -9.02
C ARG A 218 -8.08 -5.96 -8.74
N SER A 219 -8.54 -6.89 -7.90
CA SER A 219 -7.86 -8.16 -7.61
C SER A 219 -8.41 -9.32 -8.43
N GLY A 220 -8.94 -9.06 -9.64
CA GLY A 220 -9.45 -10.09 -10.53
C GLY A 220 -10.74 -10.74 -10.06
N GLY A 221 -11.48 -10.09 -9.17
CA GLY A 221 -12.73 -10.58 -8.59
C GLY A 221 -12.55 -11.50 -7.39
N GLU A 222 -11.34 -11.65 -6.85
CA GLU A 222 -11.05 -12.55 -5.73
C GLU A 222 -11.75 -12.11 -4.43
N LEU A 223 -12.49 -13.05 -3.82
CA LEU A 223 -13.23 -12.86 -2.56
C LEU A 223 -12.43 -13.26 -1.32
N GLY A 224 -11.23 -13.82 -1.52
CA GLY A 224 -10.46 -14.42 -0.46
C GLY A 224 -11.02 -15.79 -0.01
N PRO A 225 -10.42 -16.39 1.05
CA PRO A 225 -10.89 -17.66 1.61
C PRO A 225 -12.28 -17.50 2.21
N THR A 226 -13.23 -18.29 1.73
CA THR A 226 -14.63 -18.30 2.19
C THR A 226 -14.89 -19.60 2.94
N PRO A 227 -15.08 -19.57 4.28
CA PRO A 227 -15.41 -20.74 5.08
C PRO A 227 -16.72 -21.39 4.63
N GLU A 228 -16.84 -22.71 4.79
CA GLU A 228 -18.06 -23.46 4.42
C GLU A 228 -19.30 -22.95 5.17
N SER A 229 -19.12 -22.53 6.43
CA SER A 229 -20.20 -21.93 7.23
C SER A 229 -20.71 -20.63 6.63
N GLN A 230 -19.82 -19.78 6.08
CA GLN A 230 -20.20 -18.55 5.39
C GLN A 230 -20.88 -18.85 4.05
N LEU A 231 -20.42 -19.88 3.33
CA LEU A 231 -21.06 -20.32 2.09
C LEU A 231 -22.50 -20.78 2.33
N LYS A 232 -22.79 -21.41 3.46
CA LYS A 232 -24.15 -21.80 3.86
C LYS A 232 -25.09 -20.61 4.03
N ASN A 233 -24.55 -19.43 4.35
CA ASN A 233 -25.31 -18.20 4.55
C ASN A 233 -25.47 -17.36 3.27
N THR A 234 -24.87 -17.76 2.15
CA THR A 234 -25.08 -17.10 0.86
C THR A 234 -26.42 -17.48 0.26
N ASP A 235 -26.85 -16.74 -0.78
CA ASP A 235 -28.06 -17.10 -1.50
C ASP A 235 -27.97 -18.53 -2.05
N PRO A 236 -29.11 -19.29 -2.07
CA PRO A 236 -29.10 -20.69 -2.46
C PRO A 236 -28.56 -20.94 -3.88
N ALA A 237 -28.85 -20.05 -4.82
CA ALA A 237 -28.42 -20.20 -6.22
C ALA A 237 -26.89 -20.09 -6.33
N THR A 238 -26.27 -19.13 -5.63
CA THR A 238 -24.81 -19.01 -5.59
C THR A 238 -24.15 -20.19 -4.89
N ARG A 239 -24.69 -20.64 -3.74
CA ARG A 239 -24.17 -21.79 -3.02
C ARG A 239 -24.22 -23.06 -3.87
N ASP A 240 -25.37 -23.34 -4.50
CA ASP A 240 -25.56 -24.53 -5.32
C ASP A 240 -24.69 -24.54 -6.57
N ALA A 241 -24.42 -23.34 -7.14
CA ALA A 241 -23.48 -23.21 -8.23
C ALA A 241 -22.04 -23.55 -7.77
N ILE A 242 -21.58 -22.93 -6.67
CA ILE A 242 -20.21 -23.13 -6.14
C ILE A 242 -19.95 -24.60 -5.80
N THR A 243 -20.91 -25.28 -5.18
CA THR A 243 -20.73 -26.67 -4.74
C THR A 243 -20.54 -27.67 -5.90
N LYS A 244 -21.03 -27.33 -7.10
CA LYS A 244 -20.92 -28.15 -8.33
C LYS A 244 -19.61 -27.90 -9.08
N LEU A 245 -18.91 -26.78 -8.82
CA LEU A 245 -17.69 -26.42 -9.55
C LEU A 245 -16.51 -27.27 -9.11
N LYS A 246 -15.62 -27.55 -10.05
CA LYS A 246 -14.26 -28.02 -9.80
C LYS A 246 -13.29 -26.84 -9.79
N PRO A 247 -12.15 -26.93 -9.09
CA PRO A 247 -11.11 -25.91 -9.16
C PRO A 247 -10.77 -25.51 -10.60
N GLY A 248 -10.72 -24.20 -10.86
CA GLY A 248 -10.51 -23.62 -12.18
C GLY A 248 -11.77 -23.35 -12.98
N GLN A 249 -12.90 -23.97 -12.66
CA GLN A 249 -14.18 -23.78 -13.36
C GLN A 249 -14.92 -22.53 -12.86
N PHE A 250 -15.76 -21.96 -13.73
CA PHE A 250 -16.70 -20.91 -13.40
C PHE A 250 -18.14 -21.37 -13.63
N SER A 251 -19.09 -20.72 -12.93
CA SER A 251 -20.51 -21.02 -12.99
C SER A 251 -21.17 -20.45 -14.25
N ASP A 252 -22.36 -20.94 -14.58
CA ASP A 252 -23.30 -20.19 -15.40
C ASP A 252 -23.64 -18.84 -14.72
N VAL A 253 -24.38 -18.01 -15.45
CA VAL A 253 -24.90 -16.74 -14.90
C VAL A 253 -25.90 -17.04 -13.78
N ILE A 254 -25.60 -16.57 -12.59
CA ILE A 254 -26.45 -16.71 -11.40
C ILE A 254 -27.29 -15.43 -11.29
N THR A 255 -28.60 -15.58 -11.17
CA THR A 255 -29.54 -14.48 -10.89
C THR A 255 -29.74 -14.38 -9.39
N ILE A 256 -29.43 -13.20 -8.83
CA ILE A 256 -29.66 -12.91 -7.41
C ILE A 256 -30.96 -12.14 -7.30
N THR A 257 -31.93 -12.69 -6.58
CA THR A 257 -33.25 -12.09 -6.38
C THR A 257 -33.49 -11.71 -4.93
N ASN A 258 -34.30 -10.71 -4.71
CA ASN A 258 -34.84 -10.42 -3.38
C ASN A 258 -35.79 -11.55 -2.95
N PRO A 259 -35.56 -12.20 -1.79
CA PRO A 259 -36.34 -13.36 -1.39
C PRO A 259 -37.83 -13.07 -1.14
N VAL A 260 -38.17 -11.81 -0.83
CA VAL A 260 -39.55 -11.39 -0.52
C VAL A 260 -40.28 -10.89 -1.78
N THR A 261 -39.62 -10.01 -2.54
CA THR A 261 -40.27 -9.32 -3.68
C THR A 261 -40.05 -10.03 -5.01
N GLN A 262 -39.17 -11.03 -5.05
CA GLN A 262 -38.74 -11.77 -6.26
C GLN A 262 -38.14 -10.88 -7.36
N LYS A 263 -37.83 -9.61 -7.03
CA LYS A 263 -37.16 -8.71 -7.96
C LYS A 263 -35.70 -9.10 -8.12
N VAL A 264 -35.20 -9.02 -9.34
CA VAL A 264 -33.77 -9.22 -9.63
C VAL A 264 -32.98 -8.07 -9.01
N LEU A 265 -31.97 -8.42 -8.22
CA LEU A 265 -31.05 -7.49 -7.57
C LEU A 265 -29.75 -7.37 -8.34
N ALA A 266 -29.24 -8.48 -8.84
CA ALA A 266 -27.95 -8.54 -9.53
C ALA A 266 -27.78 -9.86 -10.30
N TYR A 267 -26.74 -9.88 -11.13
CA TYR A 267 -26.23 -11.07 -11.79
C TYR A 267 -24.79 -11.33 -11.34
N ARG A 268 -24.42 -12.57 -11.25
CA ARG A 268 -23.09 -13.01 -10.80
C ARG A 268 -22.60 -14.21 -11.64
N ILE A 269 -21.29 -14.23 -11.91
CA ILE A 269 -20.58 -15.44 -12.33
C ILE A 269 -19.53 -15.69 -11.26
N VAL A 270 -19.46 -16.91 -10.73
CA VAL A 270 -18.47 -17.28 -9.71
C VAL A 270 -17.47 -18.27 -10.31
N LYS A 271 -16.19 -18.09 -10.00
CA LYS A 271 -15.12 -19.03 -10.32
C LYS A 271 -14.60 -19.67 -9.04
N LEU A 272 -14.49 -20.97 -9.02
CA LEU A 272 -13.80 -21.69 -7.95
C LEU A 272 -12.31 -21.74 -8.29
N LEU A 273 -11.49 -21.04 -7.52
CA LEU A 273 -10.03 -21.04 -7.66
C LEU A 273 -9.41 -22.27 -7.00
N GLY A 274 -9.94 -22.66 -5.83
CA GLY A 274 -9.47 -23.80 -5.08
C GLY A 274 -10.37 -24.18 -3.91
N ARG A 275 -10.13 -25.34 -3.33
CA ARG A 275 -10.72 -25.77 -2.06
C ARG A 275 -9.61 -26.17 -1.11
N GLU A 276 -9.73 -25.77 0.12
CA GLU A 276 -8.85 -26.14 1.21
C GLU A 276 -9.65 -27.00 2.21
N ALA A 277 -9.14 -28.18 2.53
CA ALA A 277 -9.77 -29.06 3.50
C ALA A 277 -9.50 -28.52 4.93
N ALA A 278 -10.43 -28.81 5.84
CA ALA A 278 -10.19 -28.60 7.27
C ALA A 278 -9.02 -29.47 7.75
N GLY A 279 -8.27 -28.94 8.71
CA GLY A 279 -7.16 -29.67 9.33
C GLY A 279 -5.92 -28.81 9.52
N GLN A 280 -4.90 -29.41 10.13
CA GLN A 280 -3.60 -28.77 10.32
C GLN A 280 -2.82 -28.76 9.00
N ARG A 281 -2.49 -27.60 8.50
CA ARG A 281 -1.59 -27.46 7.34
C ARG A 281 -0.19 -27.90 7.72
N ASP A 282 0.46 -28.61 6.81
CA ASP A 282 1.83 -29.12 7.03
C ASP A 282 2.86 -28.00 6.89
N VAL A 283 3.90 -28.06 7.71
CA VAL A 283 5.02 -27.11 7.62
C VAL A 283 5.77 -27.20 6.28
N ASN A 284 5.71 -28.36 5.61
CA ASN A 284 6.31 -28.57 4.30
C ASN A 284 5.43 -28.08 3.15
N ASP A 285 4.20 -27.64 3.41
CA ASP A 285 3.34 -26.98 2.42
C ASP A 285 4.06 -25.71 1.89
N PRO A 286 4.24 -25.60 0.56
CA PRO A 286 4.95 -24.45 -0.02
C PRO A 286 4.37 -23.09 0.37
N ASP A 287 3.04 -22.99 0.48
CA ASP A 287 2.37 -21.74 0.84
C ASP A 287 2.61 -21.40 2.31
N VAL A 288 2.59 -22.41 3.20
CA VAL A 288 2.94 -22.22 4.63
C VAL A 288 4.39 -21.77 4.76
N GLN A 289 5.31 -22.42 4.06
CA GLN A 289 6.72 -22.03 4.08
C GLN A 289 6.94 -20.61 3.55
N GLN A 290 6.30 -20.27 2.44
CA GLN A 290 6.42 -18.93 1.84
C GLN A 290 5.84 -17.86 2.77
N PHE A 291 4.69 -18.11 3.37
CA PHE A 291 4.09 -17.23 4.36
C PHE A 291 5.04 -16.99 5.54
N ILE A 292 5.57 -18.07 6.14
CA ILE A 292 6.47 -17.97 7.29
C ILE A 292 7.77 -17.24 6.91
N ARG A 293 8.37 -17.56 5.74
CA ARG A 293 9.57 -16.86 5.26
C ARG A 293 9.33 -15.35 5.13
N THR A 294 8.19 -14.98 4.59
CA THR A 294 7.84 -13.57 4.40
C THR A 294 7.66 -12.87 5.75
N GLN A 295 6.94 -13.49 6.69
CA GLN A 295 6.75 -12.95 8.04
C GLN A 295 8.08 -12.76 8.79
N LEU A 296 8.90 -13.80 8.83
CA LEU A 296 10.20 -13.75 9.50
C LEU A 296 11.15 -12.74 8.85
N ARG A 297 11.15 -12.66 7.51
CA ARG A 297 11.96 -11.67 6.79
C ARG A 297 11.53 -10.26 7.15
N ASN A 298 10.23 -9.96 7.09
CA ASN A 298 9.69 -8.64 7.41
C ASN A 298 10.03 -8.23 8.85
N GLN A 299 9.86 -9.14 9.81
CA GLN A 299 10.21 -8.90 11.22
C GLN A 299 11.70 -8.60 11.39
N ARG A 300 12.59 -9.42 10.77
CA ARG A 300 14.04 -9.21 10.85
C ARG A 300 14.48 -7.92 10.17
N GLU A 301 13.91 -7.61 9.01
CA GLU A 301 14.21 -6.36 8.30
C GLU A 301 13.75 -5.14 9.11
N GLN A 302 12.58 -5.18 9.73
CA GLN A 302 12.09 -4.11 10.59
C GLN A 302 13.02 -3.91 11.81
N PHE A 303 13.33 -4.97 12.53
CA PHE A 303 14.23 -4.92 13.67
C PHE A 303 15.63 -4.37 13.29
N LEU A 304 16.17 -4.84 12.17
CA LEU A 304 17.47 -4.36 11.69
C LEU A 304 17.42 -2.91 11.23
N ARG A 305 16.30 -2.44 10.68
CA ARG A 305 16.10 -1.02 10.34
C ARG A 305 16.12 -0.13 11.57
N GLU A 306 15.39 -0.51 12.62
CA GLU A 306 15.35 0.24 13.87
C GLU A 306 16.75 0.33 14.50
N ALA A 307 17.48 -0.79 14.58
CA ALA A 307 18.86 -0.82 15.06
C ALA A 307 19.83 -0.01 14.17
N TYR A 308 19.63 -0.04 12.87
CA TYR A 308 20.42 0.72 11.91
C TYR A 308 20.19 2.23 12.04
N ASP A 309 18.93 2.64 12.23
CA ASP A 309 18.56 4.04 12.45
C ASP A 309 19.21 4.60 13.71
N GLU A 310 19.16 3.84 14.80
CA GLU A 310 19.82 4.21 16.06
C GLU A 310 21.34 4.31 15.86
N SER A 311 21.95 3.31 15.25
CA SER A 311 23.38 3.34 14.93
C SER A 311 23.80 4.53 14.06
N LEU A 312 22.98 4.93 13.07
CA LEU A 312 23.29 6.10 12.24
C LEU A 312 23.17 7.41 13.02
N ARG A 313 22.21 7.52 13.93
CA ARG A 313 22.02 8.70 14.79
C ARG A 313 23.15 8.85 15.80
N ASP A 314 23.54 7.77 16.46
CA ASP A 314 24.62 7.75 17.46
C ASP A 314 25.98 8.14 16.88
N ASN A 315 26.20 7.81 15.60
CA ASN A 315 27.44 8.12 14.88
C ASN A 315 27.38 9.46 14.11
N ALA A 316 26.33 10.27 14.32
CA ALA A 316 26.14 11.53 13.62
C ALA A 316 26.20 12.75 14.55
N GLU A 317 26.75 13.84 14.03
CA GLU A 317 26.64 15.15 14.66
C GLU A 317 25.31 15.81 14.23
N VAL A 318 24.32 15.83 15.14
CA VAL A 318 22.99 16.40 14.88
C VAL A 318 22.71 17.54 15.85
N HIS A 319 22.48 18.74 15.31
CA HIS A 319 21.99 19.89 16.06
C HIS A 319 20.57 20.24 15.61
N ASN A 320 19.60 20.17 16.53
CA ASN A 320 18.20 20.50 16.28
C ASN A 320 17.83 21.85 16.87
N TYR A 321 18.04 22.92 16.09
CA TYR A 321 17.76 24.29 16.52
C TYR A 321 16.28 24.56 16.76
N TYR A 322 15.39 23.80 16.11
CA TYR A 322 13.96 23.96 16.32
C TYR A 322 13.52 23.48 17.70
N VAL A 323 14.07 22.37 18.18
CA VAL A 323 13.87 21.90 19.57
C VAL A 323 14.38 22.93 20.57
N ASP A 324 15.58 23.48 20.35
CA ASP A 324 16.15 24.51 21.21
C ASP A 324 15.24 25.76 21.28
N GLN A 325 14.65 26.14 20.14
CA GLN A 325 13.69 27.26 20.08
C GLN A 325 12.43 26.96 20.87
N ILE A 326 11.87 25.76 20.72
CA ILE A 326 10.68 25.31 21.48
C ILE A 326 10.97 25.38 22.97
N LEU A 327 12.07 24.80 23.44
CA LEU A 327 12.44 24.77 24.86
C LEU A 327 12.66 26.19 25.43
N LYS A 328 13.28 27.07 24.68
CA LYS A 328 13.44 28.48 25.07
C LYS A 328 12.12 29.22 25.23
N ASN A 329 11.18 28.99 24.28
CA ASN A 329 9.86 29.61 24.34
C ASN A 329 9.06 29.11 25.58
N PHE A 330 9.12 27.82 25.92
CA PHE A 330 8.49 27.29 27.13
C PHE A 330 9.12 27.86 28.43
N ALA A 331 10.43 28.06 28.45
CA ALA A 331 11.10 28.64 29.60
C ALA A 331 10.75 30.13 29.81
N ALA A 332 10.47 30.85 28.71
CA ALA A 332 10.11 32.30 28.77
C ALA A 332 8.64 32.54 29.16
N GLN A 333 7.79 31.52 29.21
CA GLN A 333 6.39 31.62 29.63
C GLN A 333 6.17 31.38 31.14
N LYS A 334 7.24 31.07 31.88
CA LYS A 334 7.29 31.00 33.35
C LYS A 334 7.77 32.31 33.97
#